data_ec0326e800200fa84c48d4bd49a11de5
#
_entry.id   ec0326e800200fa84c48d4bd49a11de5
#
_cell.length_a   1.000
_cell.length_b   1.000
_cell.length_c   1.000
_cell.angle_alpha   90.00
_cell.angle_beta   90.00
_cell.angle_gamma   90.00
#
_symmetry.space_group_name_H-M   'P 1'
#
loop_
_entity.id
_entity.type
_entity.pdbx_description
1 polymer ?
#
loop_
_entity_poly.entity_id
_entity_poly.type
_entity_poly.pdbx_seq_one_letter_code
_entity_poly.pdbx_strand_id
1 'polypeptide(L)'
;PLYRDFSVAEYLRTAARLHRVPRGKIAEAVQRAKIRCGLPDMGHRLIGTLSKGYQQRVGIAQAIVHDPDVVMLDEPTVGLDPNQIREIRALIRELAASHSVILSTHILPEVETVCDRVQILSAGRVVYTDTIAALKQHRGGHALTVAFRRPPAVERLSSLAGVKAAEALGGAHFRLFHEPAEDPTDLLVRTSVEQDWGLTELTPVETSLEEVFVQLTQREEENAPAASAETAAP
;
A
#
# COMPACT_ATOMS: atom_id res chain seq x y z
N PRO A 1 -14.95 9.25 15.01
CA PRO A 1 -16.30 9.00 14.47
C PRO A 1 -16.93 10.31 14.01
N LEU A 2 -17.68 10.29 12.86
CA LEU A 2 -18.41 11.44 12.37
C LEU A 2 -19.79 11.54 13.05
N TYR A 3 -20.13 12.72 13.55
CA TYR A 3 -21.47 13.00 14.09
C TYR A 3 -22.42 13.38 12.95
N ARG A 4 -23.27 12.44 12.55
CA ARG A 4 -24.11 12.54 11.36
C ARG A 4 -25.15 13.65 11.40
N ASP A 5 -25.58 14.04 12.60
CA ASP A 5 -26.61 15.06 12.84
C ASP A 5 -26.07 16.49 12.83
N PHE A 6 -24.75 16.63 12.73
CA PHE A 6 -24.12 17.95 12.61
C PHE A 6 -24.01 18.36 11.14
N SER A 7 -24.11 19.66 10.89
CA SER A 7 -23.64 20.20 9.61
C SER A 7 -22.10 20.15 9.55
N VAL A 8 -21.53 20.11 8.34
CA VAL A 8 -20.07 20.10 8.14
C VAL A 8 -19.40 21.24 8.88
N ALA A 9 -19.97 22.46 8.80
CA ALA A 9 -19.38 23.63 9.44
C ALA A 9 -19.45 23.58 10.97
N GLU A 10 -20.53 23.08 11.54
CA GLU A 10 -20.68 22.92 12.99
C GLU A 10 -19.69 21.88 13.53
N TYR A 11 -19.58 20.75 12.83
CA TYR A 11 -18.65 19.68 13.18
C TYR A 11 -17.19 20.18 13.17
N LEU A 12 -16.77 20.84 12.09
CA LEU A 12 -15.41 21.37 11.99
C LEU A 12 -15.13 22.49 13.01
N ARG A 13 -16.12 23.37 13.33
CA ARG A 13 -15.97 24.36 14.41
C ARG A 13 -15.81 23.69 15.76
N THR A 14 -16.54 22.61 16.00
CA THR A 14 -16.44 21.84 17.26
C THR A 14 -15.07 21.18 17.34
N ALA A 15 -14.58 20.54 16.27
CA ALA A 15 -13.25 19.98 16.21
C ALA A 15 -12.16 21.04 16.46
N ALA A 16 -12.24 22.20 15.80
CA ALA A 16 -11.31 23.30 16.01
C ALA A 16 -11.26 23.76 17.47
N ARG A 17 -12.43 23.82 18.14
CA ARG A 17 -12.50 24.19 19.58
C ARG A 17 -11.85 23.12 20.46
N LEU A 18 -12.10 21.83 20.19
CA LEU A 18 -11.51 20.72 20.93
C LEU A 18 -9.98 20.72 20.81
N HIS A 19 -9.47 21.05 19.63
CA HIS A 19 -8.03 21.21 19.37
C HIS A 19 -7.47 22.57 19.77
N ARG A 20 -8.25 23.39 20.55
CA ARG A 20 -7.80 24.65 21.13
C ARG A 20 -7.39 25.71 20.10
N VAL A 21 -7.95 25.67 18.91
CA VAL A 21 -7.77 26.77 17.94
C VAL A 21 -8.31 28.08 18.55
N PRO A 22 -7.53 29.17 18.53
CA PRO A 22 -7.98 30.44 19.08
C PRO A 22 -9.32 30.90 18.49
N ARG A 23 -10.24 31.38 19.34
CA ARG A 23 -11.62 31.70 18.93
C ARG A 23 -11.70 32.59 17.68
N GLY A 24 -10.82 33.60 17.60
CA GLY A 24 -10.77 34.51 16.46
C GLY A 24 -10.26 33.88 15.16
N LYS A 25 -9.60 32.68 15.20
CA LYS A 25 -9.08 31.99 14.04
C LYS A 25 -9.92 30.79 13.61
N ILE A 26 -10.97 30.40 14.37
CA ILE A 26 -11.78 29.22 14.08
C ILE A 26 -12.46 29.33 12.72
N ALA A 27 -13.04 30.47 12.36
CA ALA A 27 -13.74 30.65 11.09
C ALA A 27 -12.78 30.46 9.90
N GLU A 28 -11.57 31.04 9.98
CA GLU A 28 -10.52 30.92 8.98
C GLU A 28 -10.02 29.46 8.87
N ALA A 29 -9.74 28.82 10.01
CA ALA A 29 -9.27 27.42 10.05
C ALA A 29 -10.29 26.46 9.42
N VAL A 30 -11.57 26.62 9.75
CA VAL A 30 -12.66 25.82 9.15
C VAL A 30 -12.77 26.05 7.65
N GLN A 31 -12.68 27.29 7.19
CA GLN A 31 -12.76 27.61 5.76
C GLN A 31 -11.56 27.03 5.02
N ARG A 32 -10.35 27.16 5.55
CA ARG A 32 -9.12 26.57 5.00
C ARG A 32 -9.23 25.04 4.87
N ALA A 33 -9.66 24.36 5.94
CA ALA A 33 -9.84 22.91 5.93
C ALA A 33 -10.89 22.47 4.92
N LYS A 34 -12.01 23.17 4.81
CA LYS A 34 -13.05 22.89 3.80
C LYS A 34 -12.51 23.02 2.38
N ILE A 35 -11.79 24.09 2.07
CA ILE A 35 -11.21 24.30 0.72
C ILE A 35 -10.24 23.19 0.39
N ARG A 36 -9.28 22.89 1.27
CA ARG A 36 -8.28 21.82 1.07
C ARG A 36 -8.91 20.45 0.83
N CYS A 37 -10.01 20.15 1.50
CA CYS A 37 -10.70 18.86 1.37
C CYS A 37 -11.79 18.84 0.28
N GLY A 38 -11.91 19.88 -0.56
CA GLY A 38 -12.92 19.94 -1.61
C GLY A 38 -14.36 20.04 -1.12
N LEU A 39 -14.57 20.77 -0.01
CA LEU A 39 -15.87 20.98 0.65
C LEU A 39 -16.31 22.45 0.72
N PRO A 40 -15.92 23.38 -0.22
CA PRO A 40 -16.13 24.81 -0.03
C PRO A 40 -17.61 25.16 0.22
N ASP A 41 -18.53 24.52 -0.51
CA ASP A 41 -19.97 24.82 -0.49
C ASP A 41 -20.80 23.89 0.39
N MET A 42 -20.15 22.92 1.04
CA MET A 42 -20.84 21.86 1.82
C MET A 42 -21.10 22.24 3.29
N GLY A 43 -20.71 23.45 3.72
CA GLY A 43 -20.75 23.81 5.14
C GLY A 43 -22.08 23.69 5.85
N HIS A 44 -23.17 23.90 5.14
CA HIS A 44 -24.55 23.86 5.68
C HIS A 44 -25.19 22.46 5.61
N ARG A 45 -24.59 21.50 4.86
CA ARG A 45 -25.16 20.16 4.70
C ARG A 45 -24.93 19.31 5.93
N LEU A 46 -25.92 18.49 6.29
CA LEU A 46 -25.76 17.48 7.34
C LEU A 46 -24.82 16.37 6.87
N ILE A 47 -23.89 15.97 7.72
CA ILE A 47 -22.90 14.94 7.41
C ILE A 47 -23.57 13.62 7.04
N GLY A 48 -24.67 13.26 7.71
CA GLY A 48 -25.42 12.03 7.44
C GLY A 48 -26.04 11.97 6.04
N THR A 49 -26.23 13.10 5.36
CA THR A 49 -26.82 13.18 4.00
C THR A 49 -25.78 13.16 2.90
N LEU A 50 -24.49 13.17 3.24
CA LEU A 50 -23.39 13.17 2.29
C LEU A 50 -23.08 11.75 1.81
N SER A 51 -22.56 11.64 0.57
CA SER A 51 -21.97 10.38 0.10
C SER A 51 -20.79 9.96 0.98
N LYS A 52 -20.43 8.67 0.96
CA LYS A 52 -19.31 8.15 1.76
C LYS A 52 -18.00 8.89 1.48
N GLY A 53 -17.72 9.21 0.21
CA GLY A 53 -16.52 9.99 -0.17
C GLY A 53 -16.52 11.40 0.41
N TYR A 54 -17.66 12.09 0.43
CA TYR A 54 -17.76 13.38 1.10
C TYR A 54 -17.64 13.26 2.62
N GLN A 55 -18.20 12.23 3.25
CA GLN A 55 -18.01 11.96 4.67
C GLN A 55 -16.53 11.73 5.00
N GLN A 56 -15.82 10.99 4.16
CA GLN A 56 -14.38 10.77 4.31
C GLN A 56 -13.59 12.09 4.23
N ARG A 57 -13.91 12.97 3.28
CA ARG A 57 -13.32 14.31 3.16
C ARG A 57 -13.61 15.17 4.40
N VAL A 58 -14.79 15.05 5.01
CA VAL A 58 -15.10 15.73 6.28
C VAL A 58 -14.22 15.18 7.42
N GLY A 59 -13.98 13.87 7.47
CA GLY A 59 -13.07 13.25 8.44
C GLY A 59 -11.64 13.76 8.30
N ILE A 60 -11.14 13.86 7.06
CA ILE A 60 -9.81 14.42 6.79
C ILE A 60 -9.78 15.93 7.15
N ALA A 61 -10.82 16.69 6.79
CA ALA A 61 -10.91 18.11 7.15
C ALA A 61 -10.87 18.33 8.66
N GLN A 62 -11.51 17.46 9.43
CA GLN A 62 -11.46 17.47 10.89
C GLN A 62 -10.05 17.22 11.41
N ALA A 63 -9.31 16.29 10.82
CA ALA A 63 -7.95 15.99 11.24
C ALA A 63 -6.97 17.13 10.98
N ILE A 64 -7.21 17.96 9.96
CA ILE A 64 -6.31 19.08 9.58
C ILE A 64 -6.78 20.47 10.04
N VAL A 65 -7.97 20.60 10.64
CA VAL A 65 -8.57 21.91 10.96
C VAL A 65 -7.72 22.78 11.90
N HIS A 66 -6.92 22.14 12.75
CA HIS A 66 -6.02 22.79 13.71
C HIS A 66 -4.58 22.90 13.22
N ASP A 67 -4.33 22.54 11.95
CA ASP A 67 -3.02 22.63 11.28
C ASP A 67 -1.90 21.88 12.03
N PRO A 68 -2.03 20.55 12.23
CA PRO A 68 -1.08 19.76 13.00
C PRO A 68 0.18 19.43 12.18
N ASP A 69 1.31 19.19 12.84
CA ASP A 69 2.52 18.72 12.18
C ASP A 69 2.37 17.29 11.63
N VAL A 70 1.55 16.46 12.31
CA VAL A 70 1.32 15.04 11.96
C VAL A 70 -0.17 14.77 11.81
N VAL A 71 -0.55 14.14 10.71
CA VAL A 71 -1.92 13.67 10.41
C VAL A 71 -1.92 12.16 10.37
N MET A 72 -2.80 11.52 11.14
CA MET A 72 -3.00 10.07 11.11
C MET A 72 -4.33 9.76 10.43
N LEU A 73 -4.30 8.93 9.40
CA LEU A 73 -5.45 8.49 8.63
C LEU A 73 -5.55 6.96 8.69
N ASP A 74 -6.66 6.50 9.24
CA ASP A 74 -6.96 5.07 9.36
C ASP A 74 -7.93 4.66 8.27
N GLU A 75 -7.50 3.75 7.39
CA GLU A 75 -8.27 3.20 6.26
C GLU A 75 -9.05 4.25 5.44
N PRO A 76 -8.39 5.33 4.93
CA PRO A 76 -9.10 6.49 4.39
C PRO A 76 -9.85 6.24 3.08
N THR A 77 -9.65 5.10 2.43
CA THR A 77 -10.25 4.78 1.13
C THR A 77 -11.25 3.63 1.17
N VAL A 78 -11.41 2.98 2.34
CA VAL A 78 -12.28 1.83 2.49
C VAL A 78 -13.74 2.12 2.12
N GLY A 79 -14.24 1.33 1.17
CA GLY A 79 -15.64 1.40 0.68
C GLY A 79 -15.95 2.62 -0.17
N LEU A 80 -14.95 3.22 -0.78
CA LEU A 80 -15.07 4.23 -1.82
C LEU A 80 -15.01 3.58 -3.21
N ASP A 81 -15.61 4.24 -4.19
CA ASP A 81 -15.47 3.86 -5.59
C ASP A 81 -14.09 4.26 -6.15
N PRO A 82 -13.65 3.69 -7.30
CA PRO A 82 -12.32 3.94 -7.85
C PRO A 82 -12.01 5.42 -8.16
N ASN A 83 -13.01 6.24 -8.47
CA ASN A 83 -12.81 7.67 -8.71
C ASN A 83 -12.55 8.40 -7.40
N GLN A 84 -13.37 8.12 -6.38
CA GLN A 84 -13.21 8.67 -5.04
C GLN A 84 -11.86 8.26 -4.41
N ILE A 85 -11.42 7.01 -4.61
CA ILE A 85 -10.10 6.55 -4.16
C ILE A 85 -8.99 7.42 -4.77
N ARG A 86 -9.04 7.67 -6.08
CA ARG A 86 -8.05 8.53 -6.75
C ARG A 86 -8.03 9.96 -6.19
N GLU A 87 -9.19 10.51 -5.92
CA GLU A 87 -9.33 11.85 -5.33
C GLU A 87 -8.80 11.92 -3.90
N ILE A 88 -9.07 10.92 -3.06
CA ILE A 88 -8.53 10.85 -1.69
C ILE A 88 -7.01 10.67 -1.71
N ARG A 89 -6.47 9.84 -2.58
CA ARG A 89 -5.02 9.68 -2.76
C ARG A 89 -4.35 10.99 -3.17
N ALA A 90 -4.95 11.73 -4.09
CA ALA A 90 -4.45 13.06 -4.48
C ALA A 90 -4.47 14.04 -3.31
N LEU A 91 -5.54 14.06 -2.52
CA LEU A 91 -5.66 14.87 -1.32
C LEU A 91 -4.57 14.51 -0.28
N ILE A 92 -4.33 13.22 -0.03
CA ILE A 92 -3.30 12.78 0.92
C ILE A 92 -1.91 13.25 0.47
N ARG A 93 -1.57 13.15 -0.82
CA ARG A 93 -0.31 13.65 -1.36
C ARG A 93 -0.16 15.17 -1.22
N GLU A 94 -1.25 15.92 -1.44
CA GLU A 94 -1.26 17.37 -1.23
C GLU A 94 -1.02 17.71 0.24
N LEU A 95 -1.63 16.97 1.17
CA LEU A 95 -1.41 17.15 2.60
C LEU A 95 0.03 16.83 3.00
N ALA A 96 0.64 15.82 2.41
CA ALA A 96 2.02 15.42 2.68
C ALA A 96 3.05 16.50 2.30
N ALA A 97 2.70 17.46 1.45
CA ALA A 97 3.55 18.60 1.14
C ALA A 97 3.76 19.56 2.35
N SER A 98 2.85 19.54 3.33
CA SER A 98 2.88 20.46 4.49
C SER A 98 2.74 19.76 5.84
N HIS A 99 2.42 18.49 5.88
CA HIS A 99 2.26 17.69 7.10
C HIS A 99 3.00 16.35 6.94
N SER A 100 3.45 15.77 8.04
CA SER A 100 3.80 14.34 8.06
C SER A 100 2.52 13.53 8.12
N VAL A 101 2.29 12.65 7.12
CA VAL A 101 1.08 11.83 7.07
C VAL A 101 1.42 10.39 7.42
N ILE A 102 0.73 9.83 8.40
CA ILE A 102 0.76 8.41 8.75
C ILE A 102 -0.54 7.80 8.23
N LEU A 103 -0.41 6.82 7.36
CA LEU A 103 -1.52 6.10 6.75
C LEU A 103 -1.53 4.66 7.24
N SER A 104 -2.64 4.20 7.86
CA SER A 104 -2.87 2.77 8.04
C SER A 104 -3.77 2.25 6.93
N THR A 105 -3.38 1.16 6.30
CA THR A 105 -4.17 0.48 5.27
C THR A 105 -3.72 -0.97 5.11
N HIS A 106 -4.63 -1.82 4.69
CA HIS A 106 -4.35 -3.19 4.25
C HIS A 106 -4.27 -3.31 2.72
N ILE A 107 -4.44 -2.20 2.00
CA ILE A 107 -4.47 -2.15 0.53
C ILE A 107 -3.08 -1.79 0.01
N LEU A 108 -2.25 -2.78 -0.29
CA LEU A 108 -0.85 -2.60 -0.69
C LEU A 108 -0.64 -1.71 -1.93
N PRO A 109 -1.48 -1.76 -3.00
CA PRO A 109 -1.41 -0.79 -4.10
C PRO A 109 -1.59 0.69 -3.69
N GLU A 110 -2.22 0.95 -2.55
CA GLU A 110 -2.29 2.32 -2.02
C GLU A 110 -0.97 2.75 -1.42
N VAL A 111 -0.35 1.86 -0.64
CA VAL A 111 0.98 2.10 -0.05
C VAL A 111 1.97 2.45 -1.15
N GLU A 112 2.03 1.67 -2.24
CA GLU A 112 2.92 1.93 -3.38
C GLU A 112 2.68 3.29 -4.04
N THR A 113 1.42 3.71 -4.07
CA THR A 113 1.02 4.91 -4.81
C THR A 113 1.19 6.19 -3.99
N VAL A 114 1.02 6.14 -2.67
CA VAL A 114 0.87 7.34 -1.81
C VAL A 114 2.01 7.51 -0.82
N CYS A 115 2.68 6.42 -0.41
CA CYS A 115 3.67 6.44 0.67
C CYS A 115 5.11 6.47 0.14
N ASP A 116 6.01 7.13 0.88
CA ASP A 116 7.46 7.09 0.64
C ASP A 116 8.12 5.97 1.44
N ARG A 117 7.58 5.69 2.64
CA ARG A 117 8.08 4.71 3.60
C ARG A 117 6.96 3.79 4.06
N VAL A 118 7.33 2.59 4.48
CA VAL A 118 6.40 1.59 4.98
C VAL A 118 6.91 0.98 6.28
N GLN A 119 5.97 0.70 7.17
CA GLN A 119 6.15 -0.20 8.31
C GLN A 119 5.15 -1.34 8.19
N ILE A 120 5.65 -2.57 8.29
CA ILE A 120 4.81 -3.77 8.31
C ILE A 120 4.70 -4.23 9.75
N LEU A 121 3.46 -4.40 10.21
CA LEU A 121 3.15 -4.92 11.54
C LEU A 121 2.57 -6.33 11.41
N SER A 122 3.09 -7.26 12.21
CA SER A 122 2.54 -8.60 12.35
C SER A 122 2.54 -8.99 13.83
N ALA A 123 1.46 -9.60 14.32
CA ALA A 123 1.29 -10.01 15.70
C ALA A 123 1.65 -8.93 16.74
N GLY A 124 1.34 -7.65 16.46
CA GLY A 124 1.62 -6.51 17.33
C GLY A 124 3.08 -6.05 17.36
N ARG A 125 3.93 -6.55 16.45
CA ARG A 125 5.34 -6.17 16.31
C ARG A 125 5.61 -5.56 14.97
N VAL A 126 6.59 -4.65 14.89
CA VAL A 126 7.10 -4.12 13.62
C VAL A 126 8.09 -5.14 13.07
N VAL A 127 7.74 -5.77 11.95
CA VAL A 127 8.55 -6.80 11.29
C VAL A 127 9.42 -6.24 10.16
N TYR A 128 9.05 -5.07 9.64
CA TYR A 128 9.82 -4.37 8.61
C TYR A 128 9.62 -2.85 8.69
N THR A 129 10.67 -2.09 8.39
CA THR A 129 10.61 -0.62 8.28
C THR A 129 11.65 -0.14 7.28
N ASP A 130 11.22 0.41 6.16
CA ASP A 130 12.09 1.06 5.19
C ASP A 130 11.30 1.89 4.16
N THR A 131 11.97 2.37 3.10
CA THR A 131 11.35 2.98 1.93
C THR A 131 10.63 1.93 1.08
N ILE A 132 9.64 2.37 0.30
CA ILE A 132 8.97 1.50 -0.68
C ILE A 132 9.97 0.95 -1.69
N ALA A 133 10.94 1.77 -2.13
CA ALA A 133 11.98 1.34 -3.06
C ALA A 133 12.86 0.24 -2.46
N ALA A 134 13.29 0.38 -1.21
CA ALA A 134 14.07 -0.63 -0.51
C ALA A 134 13.27 -1.91 -0.29
N LEU A 135 11.95 -1.80 0.03
CA LEU A 135 11.09 -2.97 0.18
C LEU A 135 10.99 -3.77 -1.13
N LYS A 136 10.82 -3.10 -2.25
CA LYS A 136 10.82 -3.73 -3.58
C LYS A 136 12.16 -4.42 -3.90
N GLN A 137 13.27 -3.82 -3.49
CA GLN A 137 14.62 -4.40 -3.69
C GLN A 137 14.93 -5.52 -2.69
N HIS A 138 14.37 -5.47 -1.49
CA HIS A 138 14.81 -6.31 -0.36
C HIS A 138 14.54 -7.81 -0.59
N ARG A 139 13.59 -8.20 -1.44
CA ARG A 139 13.27 -9.61 -1.76
C ARG A 139 12.71 -9.84 -3.16
N GLY A 140 12.54 -8.83 -3.93
CA GLY A 140 12.29 -8.99 -5.32
C GLY A 140 13.60 -9.30 -6.01
N GLY A 141 14.03 -10.54 -6.00
CA GLY A 141 14.81 -10.99 -7.11
C GLY A 141 14.03 -10.57 -8.35
N HIS A 142 14.67 -9.92 -9.31
CA HIS A 142 14.03 -9.71 -10.59
C HIS A 142 13.56 -11.08 -11.06
N ALA A 143 12.32 -11.18 -11.48
CA ALA A 143 11.78 -12.40 -12.01
C ALA A 143 11.41 -12.21 -13.48
N LEU A 144 11.56 -13.27 -14.26
CA LEU A 144 11.12 -13.32 -15.63
C LEU A 144 9.99 -14.36 -15.72
N THR A 145 8.84 -13.99 -16.24
CA THR A 145 7.88 -14.99 -16.72
C THR A 145 8.25 -15.35 -18.14
N VAL A 146 8.39 -16.65 -18.38
CA VAL A 146 8.76 -17.19 -19.70
C VAL A 146 7.80 -18.30 -20.11
N ALA A 147 7.54 -18.41 -21.40
CA ALA A 147 6.78 -19.50 -21.95
C ALA A 147 7.48 -20.12 -23.16
N PHE A 148 7.34 -21.42 -23.35
CA PHE A 148 7.99 -22.17 -24.42
C PHE A 148 7.00 -23.03 -25.16
N ARG A 149 7.20 -23.24 -26.47
CA ARG A 149 6.44 -24.24 -27.27
C ARG A 149 6.81 -25.67 -26.90
N ARG A 150 8.09 -25.88 -26.59
CA ARG A 150 8.69 -27.15 -26.18
C ARG A 150 9.40 -26.91 -24.85
N PRO A 151 8.63 -26.94 -23.74
CA PRO A 151 9.17 -26.53 -22.44
C PRO A 151 10.28 -27.49 -21.97
N PRO A 152 11.42 -26.94 -21.50
CA PRO A 152 12.44 -27.75 -20.83
C PRO A 152 11.97 -28.18 -19.43
N ALA A 153 12.67 -29.11 -18.82
CA ALA A 153 12.49 -29.40 -17.40
C ALA A 153 12.91 -28.21 -16.51
N VAL A 154 12.22 -28.02 -15.37
CA VAL A 154 12.47 -26.91 -14.43
C VAL A 154 13.93 -26.88 -13.96
N GLU A 155 14.52 -28.06 -13.72
CA GLU A 155 15.90 -28.23 -13.27
C GLU A 155 16.89 -27.64 -14.29
N ARG A 156 16.54 -27.71 -15.56
CA ARG A 156 17.40 -27.17 -16.63
C ARG A 156 17.37 -25.66 -16.69
N LEU A 157 16.19 -25.07 -16.41
CA LEU A 157 16.04 -23.62 -16.26
C LEU A 157 16.79 -23.11 -15.02
N SER A 158 16.67 -23.82 -13.90
CA SER A 158 17.37 -23.49 -12.65
C SER A 158 18.89 -23.60 -12.75
N SER A 159 19.40 -24.39 -13.70
CA SER A 159 20.85 -24.54 -13.92
C SER A 159 21.47 -23.47 -14.82
N LEU A 160 20.69 -22.57 -15.39
CA LEU A 160 21.20 -21.48 -16.22
C LEU A 160 21.92 -20.46 -15.35
N ALA A 161 23.05 -19.94 -15.84
CA ALA A 161 23.79 -18.90 -15.16
C ALA A 161 22.92 -17.66 -14.99
N GLY A 162 22.95 -17.06 -13.80
CA GLY A 162 22.10 -15.92 -13.44
C GLY A 162 20.70 -16.30 -12.92
N VAL A 163 20.25 -17.55 -13.07
CA VAL A 163 18.98 -18.01 -12.50
C VAL A 163 19.21 -18.58 -11.10
N LYS A 164 18.56 -17.99 -10.09
CA LYS A 164 18.59 -18.48 -8.69
C LYS A 164 17.61 -19.60 -8.42
N ALA A 165 16.43 -19.49 -9.00
CA ALA A 165 15.38 -20.49 -8.86
C ALA A 165 14.44 -20.42 -10.07
N ALA A 166 13.80 -21.53 -10.38
CA ALA A 166 12.77 -21.62 -11.40
C ALA A 166 11.54 -22.35 -10.83
N GLU A 167 10.38 -21.82 -11.12
CA GLU A 167 9.08 -22.37 -10.71
C GLU A 167 8.19 -22.60 -11.93
N ALA A 168 7.50 -23.72 -12.00
CA ALA A 168 6.51 -23.96 -13.02
C ALA A 168 5.17 -23.31 -12.60
N LEU A 169 4.63 -22.44 -13.46
CA LEU A 169 3.34 -21.79 -13.23
C LEU A 169 2.17 -22.62 -13.81
N GLY A 170 2.49 -23.74 -14.47
CA GLY A 170 1.53 -24.58 -15.15
C GLY A 170 1.57 -24.42 -16.67
N GLY A 171 1.24 -25.49 -17.40
CA GLY A 171 1.37 -25.54 -18.85
C GLY A 171 2.82 -25.39 -19.30
N ALA A 172 3.07 -24.41 -20.15
CA ALA A 172 4.40 -24.12 -20.69
C ALA A 172 5.04 -22.85 -20.10
N HIS A 173 4.50 -22.34 -18.98
CA HIS A 173 4.93 -21.10 -18.34
C HIS A 173 5.77 -21.39 -17.11
N PHE A 174 6.84 -20.58 -16.94
CA PHE A 174 7.76 -20.67 -15.82
C PHE A 174 8.05 -19.27 -15.29
N ARG A 175 8.36 -19.17 -13.99
CA ARG A 175 8.90 -17.98 -13.35
C ARG A 175 10.35 -18.26 -12.97
N LEU A 176 11.25 -17.41 -13.45
CA LEU A 176 12.69 -17.49 -13.19
C LEU A 176 13.09 -16.33 -12.29
N PHE A 177 13.69 -16.62 -11.16
CA PHE A 177 14.19 -15.60 -10.22
C PHE A 177 15.68 -15.39 -10.45
N HIS A 178 16.13 -14.11 -10.46
CA HIS A 178 17.53 -13.74 -10.65
C HIS A 178 17.91 -12.51 -9.82
N GLU A 179 19.22 -12.25 -9.64
CA GLU A 179 19.68 -11.01 -9.04
C GLU A 179 19.62 -9.85 -10.05
N PRO A 180 19.45 -8.59 -9.58
CA PRO A 180 19.48 -7.43 -10.46
C PRO A 180 20.73 -7.30 -11.32
N ALA A 181 21.87 -7.74 -10.78
CA ALA A 181 23.17 -7.66 -11.45
C ALA A 181 23.43 -8.82 -12.42
N GLU A 182 22.62 -9.88 -12.38
CA GLU A 182 22.81 -11.12 -13.14
C GLU A 182 21.56 -11.44 -13.96
N ASP A 183 21.17 -10.51 -14.84
CA ASP A 183 20.00 -10.70 -15.72
C ASP A 183 20.27 -11.85 -16.72
N PRO A 184 19.52 -12.98 -16.63
CA PRO A 184 19.73 -14.13 -17.49
C PRO A 184 19.05 -13.99 -18.85
N THR A 185 18.42 -12.86 -19.17
CA THR A 185 17.59 -12.68 -20.38
C THR A 185 18.32 -13.06 -21.65
N ASP A 186 19.51 -12.53 -21.88
CA ASP A 186 20.29 -12.80 -23.11
C ASP A 186 20.71 -14.26 -23.22
N LEU A 187 21.15 -14.85 -22.11
CA LEU A 187 21.52 -16.26 -22.04
C LEU A 187 20.33 -17.17 -22.30
N LEU A 188 19.20 -16.85 -21.68
CA LEU A 188 17.94 -17.59 -21.84
C LEU A 188 17.46 -17.58 -23.29
N VAL A 189 17.48 -16.42 -23.94
CA VAL A 189 17.12 -16.29 -25.37
C VAL A 189 18.02 -17.12 -26.24
N ARG A 190 19.35 -17.04 -26.08
CA ARG A 190 20.31 -17.84 -26.86
C ARG A 190 20.13 -19.33 -26.65
N THR A 191 20.06 -19.76 -25.38
CA THR A 191 19.86 -21.18 -25.04
C THR A 191 18.55 -21.71 -25.59
N SER A 192 17.49 -20.91 -25.54
CA SER A 192 16.18 -21.28 -26.10
C SER A 192 16.23 -21.55 -27.60
N VAL A 193 17.03 -20.77 -28.34
CA VAL A 193 17.24 -20.98 -29.78
C VAL A 193 18.12 -22.20 -30.04
N GLU A 194 19.24 -22.33 -29.35
CA GLU A 194 20.19 -23.45 -29.49
C GLU A 194 19.59 -24.81 -29.15
N GLN A 195 18.70 -24.84 -28.15
CA GLN A 195 18.05 -26.07 -27.67
C GLN A 195 16.67 -26.28 -28.28
N ASP A 196 16.24 -25.42 -29.20
CA ASP A 196 14.95 -25.49 -29.90
C ASP A 196 13.72 -25.55 -28.93
N TRP A 197 13.78 -24.79 -27.81
CA TRP A 197 12.67 -24.71 -26.86
C TRP A 197 11.50 -23.88 -27.39
N GLY A 198 11.79 -22.96 -28.33
CA GLY A 198 10.77 -22.11 -28.95
C GLY A 198 10.15 -21.15 -27.95
N LEU A 199 10.96 -20.22 -27.44
CA LEU A 199 10.51 -19.14 -26.54
C LEU A 199 9.36 -18.36 -27.19
N THR A 200 8.23 -18.24 -26.50
CA THR A 200 7.02 -17.54 -26.99
C THR A 200 6.68 -16.31 -26.16
N GLU A 201 7.12 -16.29 -24.90
CA GLU A 201 6.92 -15.17 -24.00
C GLU A 201 8.18 -14.97 -23.13
N LEU A 202 8.57 -13.71 -22.92
CA LEU A 202 9.58 -13.30 -21.96
C LEU A 202 9.16 -11.94 -21.44
N THR A 203 8.69 -11.90 -20.19
CA THR A 203 8.16 -10.71 -19.56
C THR A 203 8.84 -10.52 -18.20
N PRO A 204 9.52 -9.39 -17.97
CA PRO A 204 10.01 -9.05 -16.64
C PRO A 204 8.82 -8.91 -15.67
N VAL A 205 8.95 -9.53 -14.50
CA VAL A 205 7.95 -9.46 -13.44
C VAL A 205 8.58 -8.72 -12.25
N GLU A 206 8.02 -7.58 -11.92
CA GLU A 206 8.34 -6.94 -10.65
C GLU A 206 7.62 -7.70 -9.54
N THR A 207 8.33 -8.05 -8.48
CA THR A 207 7.72 -8.67 -7.29
C THR A 207 6.72 -7.67 -6.70
N SER A 208 5.48 -8.09 -6.54
CA SER A 208 4.46 -7.26 -5.93
C SER A 208 4.70 -7.07 -4.43
N LEU A 209 4.24 -5.94 -3.87
CA LEU A 209 4.30 -5.75 -2.41
C LEU A 209 3.50 -6.82 -1.66
N GLU A 210 2.46 -7.40 -2.28
CA GLU A 210 1.69 -8.50 -1.71
C GLU A 210 2.56 -9.74 -1.47
N GLU A 211 3.39 -10.13 -2.45
CA GLU A 211 4.30 -11.28 -2.31
C GLU A 211 5.33 -11.04 -1.22
N VAL A 212 5.89 -9.82 -1.15
CA VAL A 212 6.85 -9.43 -0.11
C VAL A 212 6.19 -9.43 1.27
N PHE A 213 4.98 -8.90 1.38
CA PHE A 213 4.21 -8.86 2.63
C PHE A 213 3.93 -10.27 3.15
N VAL A 214 3.42 -11.16 2.30
CA VAL A 214 3.15 -12.56 2.67
C VAL A 214 4.41 -13.27 3.17
N GLN A 215 5.53 -13.12 2.48
CA GLN A 215 6.80 -13.72 2.90
C GLN A 215 7.32 -13.21 4.25
N LEU A 216 7.17 -11.90 4.52
CA LEU A 216 7.61 -11.30 5.77
C LEU A 216 6.74 -11.74 6.95
N THR A 217 5.42 -11.85 6.73
CA THR A 217 4.48 -12.26 7.79
C THR A 217 4.54 -13.76 8.10
N GLN A 218 4.69 -14.64 7.10
CA GLN A 218 4.82 -16.09 7.29
C GLN A 218 6.08 -16.47 8.08
N ARG A 219 7.22 -15.81 7.84
CA ARG A 219 8.45 -16.07 8.62
C ARG A 219 8.34 -15.70 10.09
N GLU A 220 7.58 -14.68 10.42
CA GLU A 220 7.34 -14.33 11.82
C GLU A 220 6.46 -15.39 12.51
N GLU A 221 5.49 -15.96 11.80
CA GLU A 221 4.68 -17.05 12.34
C GLU A 221 5.51 -18.32 12.58
N GLU A 222 6.45 -18.65 11.69
CA GLU A 222 7.37 -19.77 11.85
C GLU A 222 8.42 -19.55 12.98
N ASN A 223 8.83 -18.30 13.21
CA ASN A 223 9.80 -17.92 14.23
C ASN A 223 9.16 -17.56 15.58
N ALA A 224 7.83 -17.46 15.65
CA ALA A 224 7.14 -17.22 16.91
C ALA A 224 7.32 -18.45 17.82
N PRO A 225 7.93 -18.32 19.04
CA PRO A 225 8.01 -19.43 19.96
C PRO A 225 6.59 -19.88 20.26
N ALA A 226 6.33 -21.18 20.10
CA ALA A 226 5.06 -21.80 20.46
C ALA A 226 4.67 -21.32 21.87
N ALA A 227 3.74 -20.39 21.94
CA ALA A 227 3.22 -19.89 23.21
C ALA A 227 2.61 -21.09 23.92
N SER A 228 3.30 -21.53 24.97
CA SER A 228 2.95 -22.57 25.87
C SER A 228 1.44 -22.60 26.14
N ALA A 229 0.81 -23.63 25.62
CA ALA A 229 -0.47 -24.11 26.10
C ALA A 229 -0.23 -24.72 27.49
N GLU A 230 -0.14 -23.88 28.51
CA GLU A 230 -0.16 -24.33 29.90
C GLU A 230 -0.76 -23.24 30.79
N THR A 231 -2.01 -23.37 31.07
CA THR A 231 -2.64 -23.27 32.39
C THR A 231 -4.13 -23.01 32.24
N ALA A 232 -4.89 -24.09 32.09
CA ALA A 232 -6.29 -24.07 32.49
C ALA A 232 -6.63 -25.45 33.05
N ALA A 233 -6.47 -25.64 34.34
CA ALA A 233 -7.21 -26.59 35.19
C ALA A 233 -6.78 -26.45 36.65
N PRO A 234 -7.64 -26.75 37.59
CA PRO A 234 -9.11 -26.73 37.61
C PRO A 234 -9.68 -25.68 38.57
#